data_3515f5694984e37213cbdd0672972a1e
#
_entry.id   3515f5694984e37213cbdd0672972a1e
#
_cell.length_a   1.000
_cell.length_b   1.000
_cell.length_c   1.000
_cell.angle_alpha   90.00
_cell.angle_beta   90.00
_cell.angle_gamma   90.00
#
_symmetry.space_group_name_H-M   'P 1'
#
loop_
_entity.id
_entity.type
_entity.pdbx_description
1 polymer ?
#
loop_
_entity_poly.entity_id
_entity_poly.type
_entity_poly.pdbx_seq_one_letter_code
_entity_poly.pdbx_strand_id
1 'polypeptide(L)'
;MRIGFNLPQFGSHAHHPEGVAEFARRAEEMGADSLWVGDRLLAPLEPEVNYPGTTAFPAEFRAGLDPFAALTVAAVVTTRPLLGSSVLVAPWYAPPLLARSLATIDQLSGGRVIAGLGAGWSPEEFRAVGVPMGERGSRFDECLDALAAYWGTNPVEHHGRFWTTAAGYVDVKPVQRPGPPVYLAAFTPAGMTRVGRRADGFLPAVTPGPFEPTIVTGPMSRIRAAAARAGRDPHELGVILRVNTMAGDSVHGIAEVVLRARDEAAVDHAFVDLTYRDLATSVEHAVDLAGRVLDLVRAR
;
A
#
# COMPACT_ATOMS: atom_id res chain seq x y z
N MET A 1 14.45 12.76 -1.47
CA MET A 1 13.67 11.57 -1.06
C MET A 1 12.28 11.98 -0.67
N ARG A 2 11.23 11.26 -1.09
CA ARG A 2 9.84 11.49 -0.69
C ARG A 2 9.53 10.76 0.61
N ILE A 3 8.80 11.43 1.52
CA ILE A 3 8.41 10.87 2.81
C ILE A 3 6.90 10.98 2.98
N GLY A 4 6.27 9.87 3.32
CA GLY A 4 4.84 9.79 3.61
C GLY A 4 4.54 9.15 4.96
N PHE A 5 3.25 9.08 5.28
CA PHE A 5 2.76 8.49 6.52
C PHE A 5 1.48 7.69 6.32
N ASN A 6 1.26 6.68 7.16
CA ASN A 6 -0.05 6.04 7.23
C ASN A 6 -1.07 7.00 7.85
N LEU A 7 -2.29 6.93 7.32
CA LEU A 7 -3.45 7.54 7.96
C LEU A 7 -3.79 6.80 9.26
N PRO A 8 -4.35 7.49 10.27
CA PRO A 8 -4.76 6.87 11.53
C PRO A 8 -6.03 6.03 11.33
N GLN A 9 -5.85 4.80 10.86
CA GLN A 9 -6.91 3.93 10.35
C GLN A 9 -7.20 2.74 11.28
N PHE A 10 -6.22 2.30 12.07
CA PHE A 10 -6.31 1.06 12.86
C PHE A 10 -6.29 1.31 14.37
N GLY A 11 -6.70 0.26 15.12
CA GLY A 11 -6.64 0.26 16.58
C GLY A 11 -7.52 1.31 17.21
N SER A 12 -7.02 2.01 18.23
CA SER A 12 -7.75 3.09 18.92
C SER A 12 -8.17 4.22 17.99
N HIS A 13 -7.37 4.50 16.95
CA HIS A 13 -7.65 5.54 15.96
C HIS A 13 -8.91 5.25 15.12
N ALA A 14 -9.26 3.98 14.88
CA ALA A 14 -10.46 3.62 14.12
C ALA A 14 -11.76 4.02 14.83
N HIS A 15 -11.73 4.27 16.14
CA HIS A 15 -12.85 4.76 16.92
C HIS A 15 -13.00 6.29 16.88
N HIS A 16 -12.05 6.99 16.24
CA HIS A 16 -11.99 8.44 16.04
C HIS A 16 -11.80 8.78 14.57
N PRO A 17 -12.79 8.45 13.69
CA PRO A 17 -12.63 8.55 12.24
C PRO A 17 -12.40 9.98 11.73
N GLU A 18 -12.78 11.01 12.49
CA GLU A 18 -12.48 12.42 12.24
C GLU A 18 -10.99 12.71 12.17
N GLY A 19 -10.18 11.92 12.88
CA GLY A 19 -8.73 12.01 12.91
C GLY A 19 -8.07 11.75 11.54
N VAL A 20 -8.72 11.02 10.64
CA VAL A 20 -8.23 10.79 9.28
C VAL A 20 -8.11 12.09 8.51
N ALA A 21 -9.16 12.92 8.53
CA ALA A 21 -9.18 14.21 7.85
C ALA A 21 -8.22 15.21 8.49
N GLU A 22 -8.15 15.24 9.81
CA GLU A 22 -7.27 16.12 10.56
C GLU A 22 -5.79 15.79 10.27
N PHE A 23 -5.40 14.53 10.43
CA PHE A 23 -4.04 14.08 10.16
C PHE A 23 -3.64 14.37 8.71
N ALA A 24 -4.52 14.08 7.73
CA ALA A 24 -4.24 14.29 6.32
C ALA A 24 -3.90 15.75 6.00
N ARG A 25 -4.70 16.72 6.52
CA ARG A 25 -4.43 18.16 6.32
C ARG A 25 -3.11 18.58 6.96
N ARG A 26 -2.89 18.20 8.22
CA ARG A 26 -1.68 18.58 8.95
C ARG A 26 -0.42 17.95 8.37
N ALA A 27 -0.49 16.71 7.92
CA ALA A 27 0.60 16.05 7.21
C ALA A 27 0.95 16.79 5.89
N GLU A 28 -0.05 17.23 5.13
CA GLU A 28 0.16 18.06 3.94
C GLU A 28 0.77 19.40 4.28
N GLU A 29 0.31 20.08 5.33
CA GLU A 29 0.86 21.36 5.79
C GLU A 29 2.33 21.24 6.15
N MET A 30 2.74 20.16 6.82
CA MET A 30 4.14 19.86 7.12
C MET A 30 4.95 19.41 5.90
N GLY A 31 4.28 19.20 4.76
CA GLY A 31 4.91 18.82 3.50
C GLY A 31 5.12 17.32 3.32
N ALA A 32 4.32 16.46 3.93
CA ALA A 32 4.34 15.03 3.61
C ALA A 32 4.08 14.80 2.11
N ASP A 33 4.82 13.88 1.52
CA ASP A 33 4.76 13.61 0.08
C ASP A 33 3.68 12.55 -0.27
N SER A 34 3.27 11.74 0.71
CA SER A 34 2.25 10.70 0.49
C SER A 34 1.54 10.27 1.77
N LEU A 35 0.30 9.80 1.61
CA LEU A 35 -0.56 9.29 2.67
C LEU A 35 -1.01 7.87 2.31
N TRP A 36 -1.01 6.96 3.30
CA TRP A 36 -1.16 5.54 3.06
C TRP A 36 -2.23 4.91 3.93
N VAL A 37 -2.86 3.83 3.42
CA VAL A 37 -3.81 2.98 4.14
C VAL A 37 -3.41 1.52 4.08
N GLY A 38 -3.89 0.73 5.03
CA GLY A 38 -3.85 -0.73 4.99
C GLY A 38 -5.24 -1.32 4.76
N ASP A 39 -5.32 -2.66 4.62
CA ASP A 39 -6.57 -3.37 4.39
C ASP A 39 -6.66 -4.60 5.29
N ARG A 40 -7.62 -4.57 6.20
CA ARG A 40 -7.94 -5.65 7.14
C ARG A 40 -9.44 -5.78 7.30
N LEU A 41 -9.93 -7.01 7.40
CA LEU A 41 -11.35 -7.30 7.59
C LEU A 41 -11.68 -7.73 9.02
N LEU A 42 -10.80 -8.53 9.62
CA LEU A 42 -11.01 -9.04 10.98
C LEU A 42 -9.68 -9.46 11.63
N ALA A 43 -9.66 -9.49 12.96
CA ALA A 43 -8.64 -10.17 13.74
C ALA A 43 -9.25 -11.45 14.33
N PRO A 44 -8.79 -12.65 13.92
CA PRO A 44 -9.34 -13.90 14.44
C PRO A 44 -9.01 -14.08 15.92
N LEU A 45 -9.90 -14.74 16.67
CA LEU A 45 -9.66 -15.10 18.08
C LEU A 45 -8.52 -16.10 18.20
N GLU A 46 -8.49 -17.09 17.31
CA GLU A 46 -7.48 -18.14 17.22
C GLU A 46 -6.89 -18.12 15.80
N PRO A 47 -5.83 -17.33 15.55
CA PRO A 47 -5.26 -17.21 14.22
C PRO A 47 -4.52 -18.49 13.81
N GLU A 48 -4.81 -19.02 12.62
CA GLU A 48 -4.07 -20.15 12.04
C GLU A 48 -2.62 -19.77 11.70
N VAL A 49 -2.40 -18.49 11.37
CA VAL A 49 -1.08 -17.93 11.09
C VAL A 49 -0.95 -16.56 11.74
N ASN A 50 0.23 -16.28 12.29
CA ASN A 50 0.54 -14.95 12.81
C ASN A 50 0.85 -13.96 11.68
N TYR A 51 0.84 -12.67 12.00
CA TYR A 51 1.27 -11.65 11.05
C TYR A 51 2.72 -11.92 10.61
N PRO A 52 3.03 -11.85 9.30
CA PRO A 52 4.35 -12.14 8.78
C PRO A 52 5.47 -11.38 9.51
N GLY A 53 6.47 -12.11 9.99
CA GLY A 53 7.58 -11.55 10.75
C GLY A 53 7.31 -11.31 12.25
N THR A 54 6.17 -11.81 12.78
CA THR A 54 5.82 -11.65 14.20
C THR A 54 5.41 -12.97 14.85
N THR A 55 5.37 -12.99 16.18
CA THR A 55 4.93 -14.14 16.99
C THR A 55 3.47 -14.04 17.44
N ALA A 56 2.78 -12.94 17.10
CA ALA A 56 1.40 -12.69 17.51
C ALA A 56 0.63 -11.99 16.38
N PHE A 57 -0.69 -12.11 16.44
CA PHE A 57 -1.58 -11.30 15.59
C PHE A 57 -1.71 -9.90 16.19
N PRO A 58 -1.48 -8.81 15.43
CA PRO A 58 -1.52 -7.46 15.95
C PRO A 58 -2.91 -7.09 16.49
N ALA A 59 -2.96 -6.58 17.73
CA ALA A 59 -4.23 -6.25 18.39
C ALA A 59 -4.96 -5.09 17.71
N GLU A 60 -4.24 -4.17 17.10
CA GLU A 60 -4.76 -3.03 16.34
C GLU A 60 -5.61 -3.44 15.14
N PHE A 61 -5.43 -4.64 14.60
CA PHE A 61 -6.26 -5.16 13.52
C PHE A 61 -7.67 -5.57 13.93
N ARG A 62 -8.01 -5.46 15.24
CA ARG A 62 -9.39 -5.66 15.74
C ARG A 62 -10.33 -4.52 15.32
N ALA A 63 -9.80 -3.34 15.08
CA ALA A 63 -10.54 -2.18 14.61
C ALA A 63 -9.82 -1.59 13.40
N GLY A 64 -10.51 -1.42 12.31
CA GLY A 64 -9.98 -0.83 11.09
C GLY A 64 -11.07 -0.13 10.30
N LEU A 65 -10.77 1.07 9.82
CA LEU A 65 -11.63 1.78 8.88
C LEU A 65 -11.45 1.21 7.48
N ASP A 66 -12.51 1.28 6.67
CA ASP A 66 -12.43 0.91 5.25
C ASP A 66 -11.36 1.75 4.52
N PRO A 67 -10.43 1.11 3.78
CA PRO A 67 -9.33 1.81 3.12
C PRO A 67 -9.80 2.77 2.03
N PHE A 68 -10.86 2.45 1.30
CA PHE A 68 -11.37 3.35 0.24
C PHE A 68 -12.03 4.58 0.84
N ALA A 69 -12.77 4.44 1.95
CA ALA A 69 -13.36 5.55 2.65
C ALA A 69 -12.27 6.49 3.20
N ALA A 70 -11.23 5.94 3.86
CA ALA A 70 -10.12 6.73 4.39
C ALA A 70 -9.34 7.45 3.28
N LEU A 71 -9.03 6.78 2.16
CA LEU A 71 -8.40 7.41 1.00
C LEU A 71 -9.28 8.49 0.38
N THR A 72 -10.60 8.29 0.31
CA THR A 72 -11.55 9.28 -0.21
C THR A 72 -11.53 10.54 0.65
N VAL A 73 -11.54 10.39 1.98
CA VAL A 73 -11.41 11.53 2.90
C VAL A 73 -10.11 12.28 2.64
N ALA A 74 -8.98 11.58 2.58
CA ALA A 74 -7.68 12.20 2.29
C ALA A 74 -7.66 12.89 0.91
N ALA A 75 -8.28 12.27 -0.10
CA ALA A 75 -8.34 12.82 -1.46
C ALA A 75 -9.01 14.20 -1.53
N VAL A 76 -10.11 14.38 -0.78
CA VAL A 76 -10.91 15.61 -0.82
C VAL A 76 -10.42 16.69 0.14
N VAL A 77 -9.63 16.34 1.16
CA VAL A 77 -9.11 17.34 2.12
C VAL A 77 -7.67 17.75 1.87
N THR A 78 -7.00 17.14 0.89
CA THR A 78 -5.62 17.45 0.48
C THR A 78 -5.51 17.68 -1.03
N THR A 79 -4.42 18.31 -1.47
CA THR A 79 -4.19 18.68 -2.88
C THR A 79 -2.87 18.18 -3.46
N ARG A 80 -1.87 17.90 -2.63
CA ARG A 80 -0.49 17.56 -3.05
C ARG A 80 -0.07 16.11 -2.78
N PRO A 81 -0.28 15.54 -1.59
CA PRO A 81 0.25 14.20 -1.28
C PRO A 81 -0.30 13.12 -2.21
N LEU A 82 0.56 12.20 -2.61
CA LEU A 82 0.14 10.96 -3.24
C LEU A 82 -0.68 10.12 -2.25
N LEU A 83 -1.62 9.32 -2.75
CA LEU A 83 -2.55 8.53 -1.95
C LEU A 83 -2.37 7.05 -2.27
N GLY A 84 -1.76 6.31 -1.35
CA GLY A 84 -1.40 4.92 -1.57
C GLY A 84 -2.08 3.94 -0.64
N SER A 85 -2.06 2.69 -1.04
CA SER A 85 -2.41 1.56 -0.17
C SER A 85 -1.23 0.61 0.02
N SER A 86 -1.04 0.10 1.21
CA SER A 86 0.01 -0.88 1.51
C SER A 86 -0.50 -1.95 2.50
N VAL A 87 -1.25 -2.91 1.99
CA VAL A 87 -1.73 -3.06 0.61
C VAL A 87 -3.22 -3.37 0.63
N LEU A 88 -3.97 -3.06 -0.44
CA LEU A 88 -5.26 -3.68 -0.67
C LEU A 88 -5.04 -5.16 -1.02
N VAL A 89 -5.83 -6.04 -0.42
CA VAL A 89 -5.75 -7.48 -0.72
C VAL A 89 -6.57 -7.78 -1.97
N ALA A 90 -5.95 -7.60 -3.13
CA ALA A 90 -6.63 -7.63 -4.44
C ALA A 90 -7.53 -8.87 -4.67
N PRO A 91 -7.15 -10.10 -4.25
CA PRO A 91 -8.01 -11.28 -4.43
C PRO A 91 -9.34 -11.26 -3.67
N TRP A 92 -9.53 -10.37 -2.69
CA TRP A 92 -10.79 -10.24 -1.97
C TRP A 92 -11.88 -9.51 -2.78
N TYR A 93 -11.46 -8.69 -3.73
CA TYR A 93 -12.36 -7.80 -4.47
C TYR A 93 -12.73 -8.38 -5.82
N ALA A 94 -14.00 -8.18 -6.22
CA ALA A 94 -14.36 -8.30 -7.62
C ALA A 94 -13.65 -7.17 -8.40
N PRO A 95 -12.86 -7.48 -9.45
CA PRO A 95 -12.08 -6.49 -10.17
C PRO A 95 -12.81 -5.25 -10.65
N PRO A 96 -14.09 -5.34 -11.16
CA PRO A 96 -14.82 -4.15 -11.55
C PRO A 96 -15.11 -3.18 -10.40
N LEU A 97 -15.34 -3.71 -9.18
CA LEU A 97 -15.54 -2.89 -7.99
C LEU A 97 -14.24 -2.20 -7.56
N LEU A 98 -13.14 -2.96 -7.52
CA LEU A 98 -11.82 -2.43 -7.20
C LEU A 98 -11.38 -1.36 -8.22
N ALA A 99 -11.53 -1.64 -9.51
CA ALA A 99 -11.20 -0.70 -10.58
C ALA A 99 -11.98 0.61 -10.47
N ARG A 100 -13.31 0.52 -10.21
CA ARG A 100 -14.19 1.67 -10.03
C ARG A 100 -13.79 2.50 -8.80
N SER A 101 -13.55 1.85 -7.66
CA SER A 101 -13.19 2.55 -6.43
C SER A 101 -11.88 3.32 -6.61
N LEU A 102 -10.84 2.67 -7.14
CA LEU A 102 -9.55 3.33 -7.38
C LEU A 102 -9.66 4.45 -8.44
N ALA A 103 -10.42 4.25 -9.52
CA ALA A 103 -10.65 5.28 -10.52
C ALA A 103 -11.41 6.49 -9.96
N THR A 104 -12.39 6.26 -9.07
CA THR A 104 -13.14 7.33 -8.41
C THR A 104 -12.24 8.15 -7.50
N ILE A 105 -11.39 7.50 -6.67
CA ILE A 105 -10.45 8.20 -5.79
C ILE A 105 -9.40 8.95 -6.62
N ASP A 106 -8.96 8.36 -7.73
CA ASP A 106 -8.02 9.02 -8.65
C ASP A 106 -8.63 10.29 -9.27
N GLN A 107 -9.90 10.25 -9.67
CA GLN A 107 -10.64 11.44 -10.14
C GLN A 107 -10.77 12.49 -9.04
N LEU A 108 -11.20 12.10 -7.83
CA LEU A 108 -11.38 13.01 -6.69
C LEU A 108 -10.06 13.65 -6.25
N SER A 109 -8.96 12.94 -6.39
CA SER A 109 -7.63 13.42 -6.03
C SER A 109 -6.91 14.18 -7.15
N GLY A 110 -7.46 14.20 -8.38
CA GLY A 110 -6.77 14.80 -9.52
C GLY A 110 -5.55 14.01 -10.00
N GLY A 111 -5.58 12.67 -9.89
CA GLY A 111 -4.52 11.79 -10.41
C GLY A 111 -3.38 11.53 -9.41
N ARG A 112 -3.69 11.40 -8.11
CA ARG A 112 -2.68 11.17 -7.06
C ARG A 112 -2.67 9.75 -6.49
N VAL A 113 -3.46 8.81 -7.01
CA VAL A 113 -3.55 7.44 -6.47
C VAL A 113 -2.33 6.60 -6.84
N ILE A 114 -1.86 5.81 -5.90
CA ILE A 114 -0.94 4.68 -6.09
C ILE A 114 -1.68 3.41 -5.68
N ALA A 115 -1.93 2.51 -6.63
CA ALA A 115 -2.59 1.24 -6.37
C ALA A 115 -1.60 0.23 -5.75
N GLY A 116 -1.46 0.25 -4.44
CA GLY A 116 -0.62 -0.70 -3.71
C GLY A 116 -1.40 -1.98 -3.40
N LEU A 117 -1.01 -3.08 -4.03
CA LEU A 117 -1.77 -4.33 -4.01
C LEU A 117 -0.95 -5.50 -3.45
N GLY A 118 -1.63 -6.45 -2.83
CA GLY A 118 -1.03 -7.66 -2.29
C GLY A 118 -1.91 -8.90 -2.44
N ALA A 119 -1.29 -10.07 -2.24
CA ALA A 119 -1.98 -11.35 -2.34
C ALA A 119 -2.74 -11.75 -1.07
N GLY A 120 -2.54 -11.05 0.05
CA GLY A 120 -3.08 -11.45 1.35
C GLY A 120 -2.38 -12.67 1.98
N TRP A 121 -2.62 -12.87 3.29
CA TRP A 121 -1.93 -13.90 4.07
C TRP A 121 -2.82 -14.60 5.12
N SER A 122 -3.92 -13.99 5.62
CA SER A 122 -4.79 -14.57 6.65
C SER A 122 -5.84 -15.50 6.03
N PRO A 123 -5.81 -16.81 6.35
CA PRO A 123 -6.81 -17.76 5.85
C PRO A 123 -8.24 -17.42 6.30
N GLU A 124 -8.38 -16.84 7.50
CA GLU A 124 -9.67 -16.47 8.08
C GLU A 124 -10.35 -15.37 7.28
N GLU A 125 -9.58 -14.35 6.88
CA GLU A 125 -10.11 -13.27 6.06
C GLU A 125 -10.50 -13.76 4.66
N PHE A 126 -9.71 -14.68 4.08
CA PHE A 126 -10.08 -15.32 2.81
C PHE A 126 -11.37 -16.13 2.92
N ARG A 127 -11.60 -16.84 4.03
CA ARG A 127 -12.88 -17.54 4.28
C ARG A 127 -14.03 -16.54 4.44
N ALA A 128 -13.80 -15.44 5.14
CA ALA A 128 -14.83 -14.41 5.36
C ALA A 128 -15.36 -13.81 4.05
N VAL A 129 -14.51 -13.68 3.04
CA VAL A 129 -14.90 -13.17 1.70
C VAL A 129 -15.25 -14.29 0.70
N GLY A 130 -15.26 -15.55 1.14
CA GLY A 130 -15.62 -16.70 0.29
C GLY A 130 -14.61 -17.02 -0.82
N VAL A 131 -13.35 -16.59 -0.66
CA VAL A 131 -12.28 -16.85 -1.63
C VAL A 131 -11.37 -17.97 -1.13
N PRO A 132 -11.17 -19.05 -1.90
CA PRO A 132 -10.23 -20.10 -1.53
C PRO A 132 -8.79 -19.57 -1.43
N MET A 133 -8.14 -19.74 -0.28
CA MET A 133 -6.78 -19.27 -0.02
C MET A 133 -5.76 -19.77 -1.07
N GLY A 134 -5.94 -21.00 -1.58
CA GLY A 134 -5.10 -21.60 -2.61
C GLY A 134 -5.17 -20.91 -3.97
N GLU A 135 -6.24 -20.16 -4.24
CA GLU A 135 -6.46 -19.46 -5.51
C GLU A 135 -5.94 -18.02 -5.50
N ARG A 136 -5.49 -17.49 -4.34
CA ARG A 136 -5.14 -16.08 -4.20
C ARG A 136 -4.13 -15.58 -5.23
N GLY A 137 -3.16 -16.42 -5.61
CA GLY A 137 -2.13 -16.05 -6.60
C GLY A 137 -2.70 -15.92 -8.00
N SER A 138 -3.50 -16.90 -8.47
CA SER A 138 -4.12 -16.88 -9.80
C SER A 138 -5.22 -15.82 -9.90
N ARG A 139 -6.00 -15.63 -8.84
CA ARG A 139 -6.99 -14.53 -8.78
C ARG A 139 -6.30 -13.17 -8.82
N PHE A 140 -5.14 -13.03 -8.16
CA PHE A 140 -4.38 -11.78 -8.20
C PHE A 140 -3.87 -11.49 -9.62
N ASP A 141 -3.32 -12.50 -10.32
CA ASP A 141 -2.87 -12.33 -11.69
C ASP A 141 -4.02 -11.89 -12.59
N GLU A 142 -5.18 -12.56 -12.51
CA GLU A 142 -6.37 -12.19 -13.30
C GLU A 142 -6.95 -10.83 -12.89
N CYS A 143 -6.91 -10.48 -11.61
CA CYS A 143 -7.33 -9.15 -11.14
C CYS A 143 -6.50 -8.05 -11.81
N LEU A 144 -5.18 -8.20 -11.92
CA LEU A 144 -4.32 -7.22 -12.59
C LEU A 144 -4.68 -7.07 -14.08
N ASP A 145 -5.00 -8.18 -14.77
CA ASP A 145 -5.46 -8.14 -16.16
C ASP A 145 -6.80 -7.40 -16.29
N ALA A 146 -7.73 -7.69 -15.39
CA ALA A 146 -9.04 -7.04 -15.37
C ALA A 146 -8.94 -5.54 -15.05
N LEU A 147 -8.09 -5.13 -14.07
CA LEU A 147 -7.86 -3.71 -13.77
C LEU A 147 -7.35 -2.95 -14.99
N ALA A 148 -6.38 -3.52 -15.72
CA ALA A 148 -5.86 -2.92 -16.94
C ALA A 148 -6.97 -2.76 -18.01
N ALA A 149 -7.85 -3.75 -18.16
CA ALA A 149 -8.99 -3.67 -19.09
C ALA A 149 -9.97 -2.57 -18.66
N TYR A 150 -10.34 -2.49 -17.37
CA TYR A 150 -11.29 -1.50 -16.87
C TYR A 150 -10.77 -0.06 -16.95
N TRP A 151 -9.47 0.15 -16.76
CA TRP A 151 -8.86 1.48 -16.88
C TRP A 151 -8.52 1.88 -18.32
N GLY A 152 -8.45 0.89 -19.21
CA GLY A 152 -8.18 1.08 -20.63
C GLY A 152 -9.33 1.73 -21.41
N THR A 153 -9.29 1.64 -22.73
CA THR A 153 -10.30 2.21 -23.65
C THR A 153 -11.60 1.41 -23.65
N ASN A 154 -12.71 2.07 -23.94
CA ASN A 154 -13.99 1.42 -24.19
C ASN A 154 -14.05 0.81 -25.61
N PRO A 155 -14.84 -0.24 -25.83
CA PRO A 155 -15.56 -1.00 -24.82
C PRO A 155 -14.58 -1.78 -23.91
N VAL A 156 -14.90 -1.87 -22.60
CA VAL A 156 -14.19 -2.79 -21.69
C VAL A 156 -14.77 -4.18 -21.83
N GLU A 157 -13.88 -5.17 -21.88
CA GLU A 157 -14.23 -6.57 -21.93
C GLU A 157 -13.15 -7.39 -21.19
N HIS A 158 -13.54 -8.44 -20.49
CA HIS A 158 -12.62 -9.35 -19.81
C HIS A 158 -13.18 -10.76 -19.79
N HIS A 159 -12.37 -11.72 -20.20
CA HIS A 159 -12.71 -13.15 -20.16
C HIS A 159 -11.59 -13.89 -19.42
N GLY A 160 -11.80 -14.10 -18.12
CA GLY A 160 -10.87 -14.83 -17.27
C GLY A 160 -11.46 -16.14 -16.75
N ARG A 161 -10.66 -16.81 -15.92
CA ARG A 161 -11.08 -18.03 -15.23
C ARG A 161 -12.06 -17.74 -14.10
N PHE A 162 -11.88 -16.63 -13.40
CA PHE A 162 -12.63 -16.28 -12.20
C PHE A 162 -13.67 -15.18 -12.44
N TRP A 163 -13.41 -14.31 -13.40
CA TRP A 163 -14.30 -13.19 -13.72
C TRP A 163 -14.52 -13.05 -15.22
N THR A 164 -15.75 -12.76 -15.56
CA THR A 164 -16.11 -12.44 -16.96
C THR A 164 -16.88 -11.13 -16.97
N THR A 165 -16.49 -10.25 -17.87
CA THR A 165 -17.17 -8.99 -18.18
C THR A 165 -17.50 -8.97 -19.64
N ALA A 166 -18.79 -8.94 -19.98
CA ALA A 166 -19.23 -8.74 -21.35
C ALA A 166 -18.84 -7.33 -21.82
N ALA A 167 -18.66 -7.16 -23.11
CA ALA A 167 -18.33 -5.87 -23.70
C ALA A 167 -19.30 -4.78 -23.24
N GLY A 168 -18.77 -3.69 -22.70
CA GLY A 168 -19.57 -2.61 -22.10
C GLY A 168 -18.82 -1.29 -21.99
N TYR A 169 -19.51 -0.27 -21.53
CA TYR A 169 -18.93 1.06 -21.35
C TYR A 169 -18.68 1.36 -19.87
N VAL A 170 -17.48 1.84 -19.57
CA VAL A 170 -17.08 2.39 -18.29
C VAL A 170 -16.43 3.73 -18.57
N ASP A 171 -17.20 4.81 -18.52
CA ASP A 171 -16.74 6.13 -18.98
C ASP A 171 -15.94 6.87 -17.90
N VAL A 172 -16.18 6.58 -16.61
CA VAL A 172 -15.36 7.12 -15.53
C VAL A 172 -14.05 6.33 -15.46
N LYS A 173 -13.03 6.88 -16.10
CA LYS A 173 -11.67 6.35 -16.10
C LYS A 173 -10.79 7.10 -15.07
N PRO A 174 -9.67 6.52 -14.61
CA PRO A 174 -8.68 7.29 -13.86
C PRO A 174 -8.21 8.54 -14.62
N VAL A 175 -7.77 9.57 -13.90
CA VAL A 175 -7.06 10.73 -14.48
C VAL A 175 -5.74 10.27 -15.07
N GLN A 176 -5.02 9.43 -14.31
CA GLN A 176 -3.74 8.86 -14.71
C GLN A 176 -3.91 7.88 -15.88
N ARG A 177 -2.94 7.82 -16.78
CA ARG A 177 -2.94 6.93 -17.94
C ARG A 177 -1.69 6.06 -17.98
N PRO A 178 -1.83 4.75 -18.24
CA PRO A 178 -3.06 3.98 -18.56
C PRO A 178 -3.98 3.74 -17.35
N GLY A 179 -3.52 4.00 -16.14
CA GLY A 179 -4.21 3.90 -14.85
C GLY A 179 -3.31 4.39 -13.72
N PRO A 180 -3.76 4.34 -12.46
CA PRO A 180 -2.90 4.57 -11.32
C PRO A 180 -1.70 3.61 -11.33
N PRO A 181 -0.48 4.07 -10.99
CA PRO A 181 0.67 3.18 -10.92
C PRO A 181 0.43 2.06 -9.91
N VAL A 182 0.79 0.84 -10.31
CA VAL A 182 0.56 -0.39 -9.54
C VAL A 182 1.85 -0.80 -8.84
N TYR A 183 1.84 -0.79 -7.51
CA TYR A 183 2.94 -1.28 -6.68
C TYR A 183 2.52 -2.55 -5.93
N LEU A 184 3.38 -3.58 -5.90
CA LEU A 184 3.03 -4.84 -5.27
C LEU A 184 3.92 -5.19 -4.10
N ALA A 185 3.30 -5.67 -3.00
CA ALA A 185 4.02 -6.39 -1.95
C ALA A 185 4.33 -7.82 -2.42
N ALA A 186 5.59 -8.26 -2.25
CA ALA A 186 6.04 -9.55 -2.71
C ALA A 186 7.12 -10.14 -1.78
N PHE A 187 6.82 -11.29 -1.15
CA PHE A 187 7.71 -11.99 -0.24
C PHE A 187 8.13 -13.38 -0.78
N THR A 188 7.65 -13.77 -1.94
CA THR A 188 7.94 -15.07 -2.56
C THR A 188 8.52 -14.89 -3.95
N PRO A 189 9.27 -15.88 -4.49
CA PRO A 189 9.78 -15.82 -5.86
C PRO A 189 8.68 -15.59 -6.91
N ALA A 190 7.51 -16.21 -6.74
CA ALA A 190 6.36 -16.00 -7.63
C ALA A 190 5.82 -14.57 -7.55
N GLY A 191 5.73 -13.99 -6.32
CA GLY A 191 5.36 -12.60 -6.13
C GLY A 191 6.35 -11.63 -6.77
N MET A 192 7.66 -11.85 -6.60
CA MET A 192 8.70 -11.03 -7.23
C MET A 192 8.64 -11.10 -8.76
N THR A 193 8.36 -12.30 -9.31
CA THR A 193 8.14 -12.47 -10.76
C THR A 193 6.93 -11.67 -11.24
N ARG A 194 5.83 -11.65 -10.46
CA ARG A 194 4.63 -10.85 -10.74
C ARG A 194 4.95 -9.36 -10.78
N VAL A 195 5.70 -8.84 -9.78
CA VAL A 195 6.14 -7.43 -9.78
C VAL A 195 6.87 -7.12 -11.09
N GLY A 196 7.92 -7.87 -11.42
CA GLY A 196 8.73 -7.61 -12.61
C GLY A 196 7.93 -7.65 -13.93
N ARG A 197 6.93 -8.52 -14.01
CA ARG A 197 6.16 -8.71 -15.26
C ARG A 197 5.01 -7.70 -15.41
N ARG A 198 4.44 -7.19 -14.31
CA ARG A 198 3.09 -6.58 -14.33
C ARG A 198 2.96 -5.27 -13.57
N ALA A 199 3.90 -4.93 -12.68
CA ALA A 199 3.79 -3.77 -11.81
C ALA A 199 4.76 -2.65 -12.18
N ASP A 200 4.49 -1.46 -11.65
CA ASP A 200 5.37 -0.29 -11.77
C ASP A 200 6.41 -0.25 -10.65
N GLY A 201 6.20 -1.03 -9.58
CA GLY A 201 7.18 -1.10 -8.51
C GLY A 201 6.87 -2.11 -7.40
N PHE A 202 7.75 -2.09 -6.41
CA PHE A 202 7.80 -2.99 -5.27
C PHE A 202 7.53 -2.24 -3.97
N LEU A 203 6.74 -2.85 -3.07
CA LEU A 203 6.41 -2.38 -1.73
C LEU A 203 7.04 -3.30 -0.66
N PRO A 204 8.34 -3.14 -0.34
CA PRO A 204 8.94 -3.80 0.81
C PRO A 204 8.50 -3.15 2.12
N ALA A 205 8.65 -3.90 3.23
CA ALA A 205 8.42 -3.39 4.58
C ALA A 205 9.58 -3.76 5.49
N VAL A 206 9.94 -2.83 6.38
CA VAL A 206 10.96 -3.01 7.43
C VAL A 206 10.42 -2.51 8.76
N THR A 207 11.11 -2.86 9.84
CA THR A 207 10.93 -2.26 11.18
C THR A 207 12.12 -1.38 11.52
N PRO A 208 11.97 -0.36 12.40
CA PRO A 208 13.11 0.38 12.93
C PRO A 208 14.14 -0.56 13.60
N GLY A 209 15.42 -0.21 13.45
CA GLY A 209 16.55 -1.01 13.93
C GLY A 209 17.69 -1.03 12.92
N PRO A 210 18.65 -1.94 13.03
CA PRO A 210 19.70 -2.09 12.02
C PRO A 210 19.11 -2.35 10.64
N PHE A 211 19.24 -1.39 9.73
CA PHE A 211 18.74 -1.54 8.36
C PHE A 211 19.68 -2.47 7.57
N GLU A 212 19.10 -3.51 6.99
CA GLU A 212 19.79 -4.42 6.11
C GLU A 212 19.41 -4.14 4.64
N PRO A 213 20.28 -3.52 3.83
CA PRO A 213 19.97 -3.14 2.44
C PRO A 213 19.49 -4.30 1.58
N THR A 214 19.92 -5.52 1.90
CA THR A 214 19.53 -6.75 1.20
C THR A 214 18.05 -7.06 1.24
N ILE A 215 17.30 -6.51 2.21
CA ILE A 215 15.83 -6.62 2.28
C ILE A 215 15.18 -5.96 1.05
N VAL A 216 15.79 -4.92 0.50
CA VAL A 216 15.35 -4.21 -0.69
C VAL A 216 16.10 -4.71 -1.93
N THR A 217 17.43 -4.68 -1.90
CA THR A 217 18.28 -4.93 -3.08
C THR A 217 18.20 -6.37 -3.57
N GLY A 218 18.06 -7.34 -2.67
CA GLY A 218 17.93 -8.75 -3.01
C GLY A 218 16.66 -9.05 -3.83
N PRO A 219 15.45 -8.73 -3.31
CA PRO A 219 14.21 -8.82 -4.08
C PRO A 219 14.24 -8.01 -5.38
N MET A 220 14.74 -6.76 -5.36
CA MET A 220 14.80 -5.91 -6.55
C MET A 220 15.67 -6.50 -7.66
N SER A 221 16.78 -7.16 -7.33
CA SER A 221 17.59 -7.88 -8.33
C SER A 221 16.77 -8.95 -9.06
N ARG A 222 15.99 -9.75 -8.32
CA ARG A 222 15.11 -10.79 -8.90
C ARG A 222 13.96 -10.19 -9.71
N ILE A 223 13.37 -9.12 -9.22
CA ILE A 223 12.28 -8.38 -9.86
C ILE A 223 12.75 -7.81 -11.20
N ARG A 224 13.90 -7.13 -11.21
CA ARG A 224 14.51 -6.57 -12.42
C ARG A 224 14.86 -7.66 -13.44
N ALA A 225 15.40 -8.77 -12.99
CA ALA A 225 15.66 -9.92 -13.87
C ALA A 225 14.36 -10.50 -14.47
N ALA A 226 13.26 -10.50 -13.72
CA ALA A 226 11.95 -10.94 -14.23
C ALA A 226 11.37 -9.95 -15.25
N ALA A 227 11.53 -8.64 -15.03
CA ALA A 227 11.13 -7.58 -15.96
C ALA A 227 11.89 -7.71 -17.30
N ALA A 228 13.21 -7.84 -17.25
CA ALA A 228 14.03 -8.03 -18.44
C ALA A 228 13.62 -9.26 -19.26
N ARG A 229 13.32 -10.39 -18.58
CA ARG A 229 12.81 -11.61 -19.27
C ARG A 229 11.42 -11.39 -19.88
N ALA A 230 10.65 -10.44 -19.38
CA ALA A 230 9.33 -10.06 -19.91
C ALA A 230 9.39 -8.96 -20.98
N GLY A 231 10.59 -8.52 -21.38
CA GLY A 231 10.79 -7.45 -22.37
C GLY A 231 10.48 -6.04 -21.85
N ARG A 232 10.47 -5.86 -20.51
CA ARG A 232 10.26 -4.56 -19.87
C ARG A 232 11.60 -3.95 -19.44
N ASP A 233 11.68 -2.63 -19.39
CA ASP A 233 12.85 -1.95 -18.83
C ASP A 233 12.93 -2.17 -17.31
N PRO A 234 13.99 -2.83 -16.80
CA PRO A 234 14.17 -3.04 -15.37
C PRO A 234 14.39 -1.77 -14.56
N HIS A 235 14.79 -0.68 -15.20
CA HIS A 235 15.10 0.60 -14.54
C HIS A 235 13.85 1.45 -14.26
N GLU A 236 12.75 1.17 -14.94
CA GLU A 236 11.46 1.84 -14.68
C GLU A 236 10.79 1.39 -13.39
N LEU A 237 11.27 0.30 -12.77
CA LEU A 237 10.65 -0.26 -11.56
C LEU A 237 11.06 0.52 -10.32
N GLY A 238 10.08 1.18 -9.70
CA GLY A 238 10.26 1.93 -8.46
C GLY A 238 10.24 1.06 -7.20
N VAL A 239 10.66 1.66 -6.09
CA VAL A 239 10.54 1.08 -4.74
C VAL A 239 9.89 2.11 -3.83
N ILE A 240 8.86 1.70 -3.08
CA ILE A 240 8.30 2.50 -2.00
C ILE A 240 8.39 1.68 -0.71
N LEU A 241 9.23 2.13 0.21
CA LEU A 241 9.53 1.41 1.44
C LEU A 241 8.52 1.76 2.54
N ARG A 242 7.89 0.75 3.13
CA ARG A 242 7.11 0.90 4.36
C ARG A 242 8.00 0.68 5.58
N VAL A 243 7.98 1.62 6.52
CA VAL A 243 8.60 1.48 7.85
C VAL A 243 7.50 1.25 8.88
N ASN A 244 7.41 0.01 9.38
CA ASN A 244 6.48 -0.39 10.43
C ASN A 244 7.09 -0.07 11.79
N THR A 245 6.54 0.88 12.49
CA THR A 245 7.01 1.27 13.83
C THR A 245 6.34 0.45 14.95
N MET A 246 6.81 0.60 16.17
CA MET A 246 6.19 0.04 17.37
C MET A 246 6.43 0.94 18.57
N ALA A 247 5.64 0.75 19.61
CA ALA A 247 5.82 1.45 20.88
C ALA A 247 7.27 1.36 21.35
N GLY A 248 7.85 2.52 21.70
CA GLY A 248 9.24 2.63 22.14
C GLY A 248 10.26 2.95 21.03
N ASP A 249 9.88 2.90 19.75
CA ASP A 249 10.77 3.34 18.69
C ASP A 249 11.06 4.84 18.78
N SER A 250 12.32 5.20 18.63
CA SER A 250 12.73 6.61 18.66
C SER A 250 12.59 7.24 17.27
N VAL A 251 12.24 8.53 17.23
CA VAL A 251 12.17 9.31 15.99
C VAL A 251 13.51 9.28 15.24
N HIS A 252 14.63 9.30 15.96
CA HIS A 252 15.97 9.19 15.36
C HIS A 252 16.19 7.83 14.70
N GLY A 253 15.79 6.74 15.36
CA GLY A 253 15.90 5.39 14.79
C GLY A 253 15.05 5.23 13.54
N ILE A 254 13.83 5.79 13.53
CA ILE A 254 12.96 5.82 12.35
C ILE A 254 13.62 6.60 11.21
N ALA A 255 14.09 7.82 11.47
CA ALA A 255 14.77 8.65 10.48
C ALA A 255 16.05 7.99 9.96
N GLU A 256 16.81 7.32 10.81
CA GLU A 256 18.03 6.58 10.42
C GLU A 256 17.72 5.47 9.41
N VAL A 257 16.69 4.65 9.66
CA VAL A 257 16.27 3.59 8.72
C VAL A 257 15.90 4.19 7.36
N VAL A 258 15.15 5.29 7.34
CA VAL A 258 14.75 5.99 6.11
C VAL A 258 15.97 6.52 5.34
N LEU A 259 16.91 7.16 6.03
CA LEU A 259 18.12 7.72 5.43
C LEU A 259 19.05 6.62 4.90
N ARG A 260 19.24 5.54 5.66
CA ARG A 260 20.05 4.41 5.22
C ARG A 260 19.42 3.68 4.03
N ALA A 261 18.08 3.58 3.99
CA ALA A 261 17.38 3.02 2.83
C ALA A 261 17.62 3.87 1.56
N ARG A 262 17.66 5.21 1.69
CA ARG A 262 18.04 6.11 0.60
C ARG A 262 19.49 5.86 0.15
N ASP A 263 20.42 5.88 1.09
CA ASP A 263 21.85 5.92 0.80
C ASP A 263 22.42 4.55 0.40
N GLU A 264 21.89 3.46 1.00
CA GLU A 264 22.44 2.10 0.83
C GLU A 264 21.59 1.21 -0.12
N ALA A 265 20.32 1.56 -0.36
CA ALA A 265 19.42 0.76 -1.20
C ALA A 265 18.73 1.58 -2.33
N ALA A 266 19.14 2.85 -2.52
CA ALA A 266 18.60 3.76 -3.53
C ALA A 266 17.05 3.88 -3.47
N VAL A 267 16.48 3.88 -2.27
CA VAL A 267 15.06 4.12 -2.06
C VAL A 267 14.81 5.61 -2.11
N ASP A 268 13.97 6.07 -3.03
CA ASP A 268 13.64 7.48 -3.22
C ASP A 268 12.28 7.88 -2.63
N HIS A 269 11.49 6.90 -2.18
CA HIS A 269 10.21 7.10 -1.55
C HIS A 269 10.03 6.11 -0.38
N ALA A 270 9.78 6.64 0.82
CA ALA A 270 9.41 5.84 1.98
C ALA A 270 8.17 6.41 2.66
N PHE A 271 7.46 5.59 3.39
CA PHE A 271 6.43 6.05 4.32
C PHE A 271 6.52 5.32 5.66
N VAL A 272 6.14 6.02 6.70
CA VAL A 272 6.24 5.56 8.09
C VAL A 272 4.84 5.33 8.64
N ASP A 273 4.61 4.15 9.21
CA ASP A 273 3.37 3.84 9.90
C ASP A 273 3.49 4.21 11.38
N LEU A 274 3.16 5.46 11.71
CA LEU A 274 3.28 6.00 13.06
C LEU A 274 2.22 5.49 14.03
N THR A 275 1.12 4.94 13.52
CA THR A 275 0.00 4.43 14.31
C THR A 275 0.08 2.92 14.53
N TYR A 276 1.04 2.26 13.90
CA TYR A 276 1.23 0.83 14.03
C TYR A 276 1.80 0.49 15.41
N ARG A 277 1.21 -0.50 16.08
CA ARG A 277 1.60 -1.00 17.40
C ARG A 277 1.81 0.10 18.43
N ASP A 278 0.85 1.02 18.49
CA ASP A 278 0.74 2.04 19.54
C ASP A 278 1.97 2.96 19.70
N LEU A 279 2.74 3.22 18.62
CA LEU A 279 3.76 4.26 18.69
C LEU A 279 3.10 5.63 18.92
N ALA A 280 2.12 5.99 18.10
CA ALA A 280 1.27 7.15 18.34
C ALA A 280 -0.10 6.70 18.86
N THR A 281 -0.53 7.24 19.98
CA THR A 281 -1.81 6.89 20.64
C THR A 281 -2.91 7.93 20.43
N SER A 282 -2.59 9.07 19.78
CA SER A 282 -3.55 10.10 19.36
C SER A 282 -3.13 10.70 18.03
N VAL A 283 -4.04 11.44 17.39
CA VAL A 283 -3.76 12.15 16.13
C VAL A 283 -2.71 13.24 16.35
N GLU A 284 -2.80 14.00 17.43
CA GLU A 284 -1.83 15.05 17.78
C GLU A 284 -0.43 14.46 17.97
N HIS A 285 -0.33 13.30 18.65
CA HIS A 285 0.93 12.62 18.83
C HIS A 285 1.50 12.12 17.49
N ALA A 286 0.65 11.56 16.62
CA ALA A 286 1.07 11.13 15.28
C ALA A 286 1.58 12.32 14.44
N VAL A 287 0.93 13.48 14.54
CA VAL A 287 1.35 14.71 13.86
C VAL A 287 2.70 15.22 14.40
N ASP A 288 2.89 15.25 15.72
CA ASP A 288 4.19 15.64 16.32
C ASP A 288 5.33 14.73 15.82
N LEU A 289 5.11 13.42 15.88
CA LEU A 289 6.10 12.45 15.39
C LEU A 289 6.38 12.62 13.90
N ALA A 290 5.36 12.84 13.08
CA ALA A 290 5.50 13.07 11.64
C ALA A 290 6.37 14.29 11.35
N GLY A 291 6.10 15.41 12.01
CA GLY A 291 6.91 16.64 11.87
C GLY A 291 8.37 16.40 12.22
N ARG A 292 8.63 15.76 13.34
CA ARG A 292 10.00 15.46 13.79
C ARG A 292 10.75 14.48 12.87
N VAL A 293 10.06 13.48 12.30
CA VAL A 293 10.65 12.59 11.29
C VAL A 293 11.01 13.38 10.03
N LEU A 294 10.09 14.24 9.54
CA LEU A 294 10.33 15.07 8.36
C LEU A 294 11.53 15.99 8.57
N ASP A 295 11.62 16.66 9.72
CA ASP A 295 12.74 17.56 10.04
C ASP A 295 14.07 16.82 10.01
N LEU A 296 14.17 15.64 10.65
CA LEU A 296 15.40 14.86 10.69
C LEU A 296 15.82 14.31 9.32
N VAL A 297 14.87 13.90 8.49
CA VAL A 297 15.16 13.35 7.15
C VAL A 297 15.54 14.46 6.17
N ARG A 298 14.94 15.64 6.28
CA ARG A 298 15.21 16.79 5.39
C ARG A 298 16.45 17.59 5.76
N ALA A 299 16.88 17.51 7.01
CA ALA A 299 18.12 18.18 7.46
C ALA A 299 19.39 17.51 6.91
N ARG A 300 19.28 16.34 6.28
CA ARG A 300 20.39 15.55 5.73
C ARG A 300 20.14 15.20 4.23
#